data_ec4c10bf4279efe7c88fca518053e3c4
#
_entry.id   ec4c10bf4279efe7c88fca518053e3c4
#
_cell.length_a   1.000
_cell.length_b   1.000
_cell.length_c   1.000
_cell.angle_alpha   90.00
_cell.angle_beta   90.00
_cell.angle_gamma   90.00
#
_symmetry.space_group_name_H-M   'P 1'
#
loop_
_entity.id
_entity.type
_entity.pdbx_description
1 polymer ?
#
loop_
_entity_poly.entity_id
_entity_poly.type
_entity_poly.pdbx_seq_one_letter_code
_entity_poly.pdbx_strand_id
1 'polypeptide(L)'
;MSLELTSGAFATLVIGLAVVLPVATVVAWGRVRGGAVLRTGQRWLLVVAAQAAGILAVLVVINNQFGLYSGWDDLLGRTVQDSSAVVLTPQVRTGDPSSGSSGRPSSGGRAPTAAPVPWVNGLPAGFSAYDGNRTFLAMVAVPGSSSPMRLYVSLPPQYDQAAYAHKQFPVVELLHGYPGTPTTWFHAMDVRARLQAAMGAGATPFVLAVPQISVPGAPDLECTNLPQQPQVATFLTTEVHAILASHFRVRTDRAGWGLMGYSEGGYCAAALTLRHPELYAAGVDIAGYGQPLSAFFDRYPAQRAAGRLSVLLRGAPPVAIYASASAQDPQSSGALTALTHDVRPPTTVTTRLYAQGGHNTSDWSAQLPADFQWLSGHLGGVVG
;
A
#
# COMPACT_ATOMS: atom_id res chain seq x y z
N MET A 1 -20.70 9.56 17.50
CA MET A 1 -19.67 10.15 16.63
C MET A 1 -18.32 9.67 17.15
N SER A 2 -17.65 8.79 16.42
CA SER A 2 -16.31 8.38 16.80
C SER A 2 -15.34 9.53 16.52
N LEU A 3 -14.51 9.90 17.50
CA LEU A 3 -13.46 10.91 17.38
C LEU A 3 -12.15 10.20 16.89
N GLU A 4 -12.28 9.45 15.80
CA GLU A 4 -11.12 8.84 15.17
C GLU A 4 -10.19 9.92 14.60
N LEU A 5 -8.88 9.69 14.66
CA LEU A 5 -7.84 10.65 14.24
C LEU A 5 -8.06 11.18 12.82
N THR A 6 -8.53 10.32 11.93
CA THR A 6 -8.76 10.62 10.50
C THR A 6 -10.19 11.07 10.18
N SER A 7 -11.09 11.13 11.19
CA SER A 7 -12.49 11.50 10.93
C SER A 7 -12.63 13.00 10.61
N GLY A 8 -13.48 13.33 9.63
CA GLY A 8 -13.82 14.72 9.32
C GLY A 8 -14.42 15.47 10.52
N ALA A 9 -15.12 14.77 11.40
CA ALA A 9 -15.67 15.36 12.64
C ALA A 9 -14.56 15.81 13.59
N PHE A 10 -13.51 14.99 13.78
CA PHE A 10 -12.36 15.35 14.59
C PHE A 10 -11.57 16.51 13.97
N ALA A 11 -11.32 16.48 12.67
CA ALA A 11 -10.64 17.57 11.97
C ALA A 11 -11.40 18.89 12.11
N THR A 12 -12.72 18.89 11.92
CA THR A 12 -13.56 20.08 12.08
C THR A 12 -13.54 20.61 13.52
N LEU A 13 -13.59 19.72 14.51
CA LEU A 13 -13.48 20.10 15.92
C LEU A 13 -12.16 20.79 16.23
N VAL A 14 -11.04 20.20 15.82
CA VAL A 14 -9.70 20.70 16.13
C VAL A 14 -9.45 22.04 15.41
N ILE A 15 -9.85 22.18 14.15
CA ILE A 15 -9.78 23.43 13.40
C ILE A 15 -10.66 24.50 14.07
N GLY A 16 -11.88 24.15 14.49
CA GLY A 16 -12.75 25.06 15.23
C GLY A 16 -12.10 25.53 16.53
N LEU A 17 -11.48 24.67 17.31
CA LEU A 17 -10.73 25.02 18.52
C LEU A 17 -9.53 25.94 18.22
N ALA A 18 -8.82 25.68 17.12
CA ALA A 18 -7.68 26.50 16.70
C ALA A 18 -8.09 27.95 16.34
N VAL A 19 -9.34 28.17 15.93
CA VAL A 19 -9.89 29.51 15.69
C VAL A 19 -10.47 30.12 16.96
N VAL A 20 -11.26 29.35 17.72
CA VAL A 20 -12.00 29.87 18.88
C VAL A 20 -11.07 30.21 20.04
N LEU A 21 -10.05 29.38 20.35
CA LEU A 21 -9.20 29.62 21.51
C LEU A 21 -8.36 30.89 21.44
N PRO A 22 -7.75 31.28 20.32
CA PRO A 22 -7.10 32.60 20.19
C PRO A 22 -8.08 33.77 20.43
N VAL A 23 -9.28 33.70 19.84
CA VAL A 23 -10.31 34.73 20.03
C VAL A 23 -10.74 34.80 21.52
N ALA A 24 -11.00 33.64 22.13
CA ALA A 24 -11.32 33.56 23.55
C ALA A 24 -10.19 34.09 24.44
N THR A 25 -8.93 33.86 24.08
CA THR A 25 -7.75 34.39 24.76
C THR A 25 -7.74 35.91 24.75
N VAL A 26 -7.97 36.54 23.60
CA VAL A 26 -8.04 38.00 23.48
C VAL A 26 -9.18 38.56 24.32
N VAL A 27 -10.38 37.98 24.23
CA VAL A 27 -11.57 38.40 24.98
C VAL A 27 -11.38 38.23 26.50
N ALA A 28 -10.76 37.13 26.92
CA ALA A 28 -10.53 36.84 28.33
C ALA A 28 -9.36 37.64 28.93
N TRP A 29 -8.45 38.19 28.12
CA TRP A 29 -7.20 38.79 28.59
C TRP A 29 -7.39 39.90 29.62
N GLY A 30 -8.38 40.75 29.46
CA GLY A 30 -8.74 41.84 30.41
C GLY A 30 -9.61 41.37 31.59
N ARG A 31 -10.22 40.16 31.50
CA ARG A 31 -11.12 39.62 32.51
C ARG A 31 -10.41 38.76 33.57
N VAL A 32 -9.15 38.44 33.32
CA VAL A 32 -8.33 37.64 34.25
C VAL A 32 -8.09 38.44 35.56
N ARG A 33 -8.49 37.87 36.69
CA ARG A 33 -8.45 38.50 38.00
C ARG A 33 -7.51 37.77 38.97
N GLY A 34 -7.02 38.48 39.98
CA GLY A 34 -6.14 37.91 41.00
C GLY A 34 -4.84 38.68 41.18
N GLY A 35 -3.93 38.18 42.05
CA GLY A 35 -2.57 38.73 42.22
C GLY A 35 -1.74 38.62 40.95
N ALA A 36 -0.65 39.35 40.87
CA ALA A 36 0.17 39.45 39.64
C ALA A 36 0.61 38.06 39.12
N VAL A 37 1.08 37.19 39.99
CA VAL A 37 1.52 35.82 39.65
C VAL A 37 0.39 34.98 39.08
N LEU A 38 -0.78 35.01 39.74
CA LEU A 38 -1.96 34.25 39.29
C LEU A 38 -2.46 34.75 37.91
N ARG A 39 -2.52 36.06 37.70
CA ARG A 39 -2.90 36.65 36.41
C ARG A 39 -1.94 36.25 35.29
N THR A 40 -0.65 36.31 35.56
CA THR A 40 0.37 35.91 34.59
C THR A 40 0.25 34.43 34.25
N GLY A 41 0.07 33.53 35.24
CA GLY A 41 -0.11 32.11 35.03
C GLY A 41 -1.35 31.80 34.19
N GLN A 42 -2.50 32.44 34.46
CA GLN A 42 -3.74 32.27 33.70
C GLN A 42 -3.60 32.73 32.23
N ARG A 43 -2.91 33.86 31.98
CA ARG A 43 -2.62 34.37 30.64
C ARG A 43 -1.71 33.41 29.86
N TRP A 44 -0.66 32.89 30.51
CA TRP A 44 0.19 31.87 29.92
C TRP A 44 -0.58 30.61 29.56
N LEU A 45 -1.47 30.13 30.42
CA LEU A 45 -2.30 28.96 30.14
C LEU A 45 -3.18 29.18 28.90
N LEU A 46 -3.82 30.34 28.78
CA LEU A 46 -4.64 30.68 27.60
C LEU A 46 -3.82 30.70 26.31
N VAL A 47 -2.63 31.29 26.33
CA VAL A 47 -1.74 31.35 25.18
C VAL A 47 -1.26 29.93 24.79
N VAL A 48 -0.82 29.14 25.76
CA VAL A 48 -0.35 27.76 25.51
C VAL A 48 -1.49 26.89 24.95
N ALA A 49 -2.71 27.02 25.49
CA ALA A 49 -3.87 26.29 24.99
C ALA A 49 -4.20 26.67 23.53
N ALA A 50 -4.16 27.94 23.20
CA ALA A 50 -4.40 28.42 21.83
C ALA A 50 -3.31 27.93 20.86
N GLN A 51 -2.03 27.96 21.26
CA GLN A 51 -0.93 27.42 20.46
C GLN A 51 -1.03 25.91 20.27
N ALA A 52 -1.33 25.16 21.34
CA ALA A 52 -1.49 23.71 21.26
C ALA A 52 -2.61 23.31 20.31
N ALA A 53 -3.75 24.02 20.34
CA ALA A 53 -4.84 23.79 19.41
C ALA A 53 -4.44 24.09 17.95
N GLY A 54 -3.70 25.15 17.70
CA GLY A 54 -3.18 25.49 16.38
C GLY A 54 -2.22 24.44 15.83
N ILE A 55 -1.25 24.01 16.66
CA ILE A 55 -0.31 22.94 16.29
C ILE A 55 -1.07 21.64 16.00
N LEU A 56 -2.01 21.25 16.87
CA LEU A 56 -2.80 20.03 16.67
C LEU A 56 -3.61 20.09 15.38
N ALA A 57 -4.21 21.24 15.05
CA ALA A 57 -4.94 21.43 13.80
C ALA A 57 -4.05 21.22 12.59
N VAL A 58 -2.85 21.80 12.59
CA VAL A 58 -1.86 21.60 11.51
C VAL A 58 -1.46 20.14 11.39
N LEU A 59 -1.17 19.47 12.52
CA LEU A 59 -0.78 18.05 12.52
C LEU A 59 -1.91 17.15 11.98
N VAL A 60 -3.16 17.40 12.37
CA VAL A 60 -4.33 16.64 11.87
C VAL A 60 -4.54 16.87 10.38
N VAL A 61 -4.39 18.11 9.90
CA VAL A 61 -4.50 18.41 8.45
C VAL A 61 -3.41 17.70 7.68
N ILE A 62 -2.16 17.76 8.14
CA ILE A 62 -1.03 17.06 7.51
C ILE A 62 -1.29 15.55 7.51
N ASN A 63 -1.70 14.98 8.66
CA ASN A 63 -2.01 13.56 8.74
C ASN A 63 -3.09 13.14 7.74
N ASN A 64 -4.18 13.90 7.64
CA ASN A 64 -5.27 13.57 6.73
C ASN A 64 -4.90 13.77 5.26
N GLN A 65 -3.98 14.70 4.98
CA GLN A 65 -3.48 14.95 3.63
C GLN A 65 -2.55 13.82 3.13
N PHE A 66 -1.68 13.34 4.00
CA PHE A 66 -0.64 12.36 3.64
C PHE A 66 -0.93 10.94 4.13
N GLY A 67 -1.95 10.75 4.99
CA GLY A 67 -2.31 9.43 5.52
C GLY A 67 -1.20 8.80 6.39
N LEU A 68 -0.48 9.63 7.17
CA LEU A 68 0.69 9.18 7.94
C LEU A 68 0.32 8.18 9.03
N TYR A 69 -0.81 8.42 9.70
CA TYR A 69 -1.36 7.57 10.76
C TYR A 69 -2.84 7.31 10.49
N SER A 70 -3.24 6.05 10.55
CA SER A 70 -4.61 5.62 10.26
C SER A 70 -5.59 5.80 11.44
N GLY A 71 -5.07 5.93 12.65
CA GLY A 71 -5.87 6.07 13.88
C GLY A 71 -5.00 6.36 15.10
N TRP A 72 -5.66 6.46 16.27
CA TRP A 72 -4.97 6.73 17.53
C TRP A 72 -3.99 5.64 17.93
N ASP A 73 -4.35 4.38 17.69
CA ASP A 73 -3.50 3.24 18.06
C ASP A 73 -2.22 3.21 17.20
N ASP A 74 -2.34 3.59 15.93
CA ASP A 74 -1.21 3.71 15.01
C ASP A 74 -0.28 4.87 15.43
N LEU A 75 -0.86 6.04 15.73
CA LEU A 75 -0.10 7.21 16.22
C LEU A 75 0.62 6.94 17.54
N LEU A 76 0.00 6.18 18.44
CA LEU A 76 0.56 5.88 19.77
C LEU A 76 1.46 4.63 19.77
N GLY A 77 1.70 4.03 18.59
CA GLY A 77 2.46 2.80 18.47
C GLY A 77 1.78 1.59 19.14
N ARG A 78 0.50 1.72 19.48
CA ARG A 78 -0.34 0.65 20.05
C ARG A 78 -0.91 -0.27 18.99
N THR A 79 -0.31 -0.29 17.80
CA THR A 79 -0.65 -1.32 16.83
C THR A 79 -0.57 -2.65 17.54
N VAL A 80 -1.65 -3.42 17.48
CA VAL A 80 -1.80 -4.71 18.17
C VAL A 80 -0.52 -5.51 17.98
N GLN A 81 0.44 -5.32 18.88
CA GLN A 81 1.42 -6.33 19.16
C GLN A 81 0.66 -7.38 19.97
N ASP A 82 -0.20 -8.13 19.27
CA ASP A 82 -0.61 -9.42 19.78
C ASP A 82 0.69 -10.21 19.91
N SER A 83 1.18 -10.27 21.14
CA SER A 83 2.34 -11.10 21.50
C SER A 83 2.09 -12.59 21.22
N SER A 84 0.91 -12.93 20.73
CA SER A 84 0.47 -14.21 20.24
C SER A 84 0.32 -14.27 18.70
N ALA A 85 0.63 -13.21 17.95
CA ALA A 85 0.55 -13.22 16.50
C ALA A 85 1.55 -14.25 15.94
N VAL A 86 1.03 -15.29 15.32
CA VAL A 86 1.86 -16.29 14.61
C VAL A 86 2.49 -15.59 13.41
N VAL A 87 3.81 -15.55 13.36
CA VAL A 87 4.53 -15.03 12.19
C VAL A 87 4.51 -16.12 11.12
N LEU A 88 3.87 -15.84 9.99
CA LEU A 88 3.84 -16.73 8.85
C LEU A 88 5.23 -16.74 8.20
N THR A 89 5.78 -17.94 8.07
CA THR A 89 6.99 -18.19 7.29
C THR A 89 6.59 -19.10 6.15
N PRO A 90 6.67 -18.66 4.90
CA PRO A 90 6.38 -19.52 3.75
C PRO A 90 7.30 -20.72 3.75
N GLN A 91 6.71 -21.91 3.62
CA GLN A 91 7.49 -23.14 3.45
C GLN A 91 7.95 -23.24 1.99
N VAL A 92 9.13 -22.72 1.70
CA VAL A 92 9.83 -23.08 0.46
C VAL A 92 10.27 -24.52 0.63
N ARG A 93 9.63 -25.46 -0.06
CA ARG A 93 10.13 -26.83 -0.18
C ARG A 93 11.46 -26.79 -0.95
N THR A 94 12.56 -26.75 -0.22
CA THR A 94 13.85 -27.15 -0.78
C THR A 94 13.72 -28.62 -1.14
N GLY A 95 13.66 -28.92 -2.43
CA GLY A 95 13.72 -30.30 -2.90
C GLY A 95 15.01 -30.94 -2.38
N ASP A 96 14.85 -32.05 -1.69
CA ASP A 96 15.93 -32.86 -1.15
C ASP A 96 16.86 -33.31 -2.32
N PRO A 97 18.16 -32.97 -2.31
CA PRO A 97 19.05 -33.31 -3.43
C PRO A 97 19.53 -34.77 -3.42
N SER A 98 18.84 -35.70 -2.74
CA SER A 98 19.23 -37.09 -2.66
C SER A 98 18.22 -38.04 -3.31
N SER A 99 18.10 -38.01 -4.64
CA SER A 99 17.76 -39.17 -5.44
C SER A 99 18.17 -38.93 -6.89
N GLY A 100 19.36 -39.34 -7.23
CA GLY A 100 19.84 -39.43 -8.60
C GLY A 100 18.96 -40.40 -9.40
N SER A 101 18.25 -39.92 -10.37
CA SER A 101 17.68 -40.68 -11.46
C SER A 101 17.73 -39.83 -12.72
N SER A 102 18.57 -40.27 -13.63
CA SER A 102 18.71 -39.75 -14.98
C SER A 102 17.42 -39.99 -15.78
N GLY A 103 16.59 -39.00 -15.91
CA GLY A 103 15.35 -39.01 -16.72
C GLY A 103 15.22 -37.73 -17.52
N ARG A 104 15.10 -37.93 -18.82
CA ARG A 104 14.92 -36.96 -19.91
C ARG A 104 13.83 -35.93 -19.62
N PRO A 105 13.93 -34.62 -19.97
CA PRO A 105 12.90 -33.63 -19.71
C PRO A 105 11.67 -33.89 -20.56
N SER A 106 10.54 -34.20 -19.94
CA SER A 106 9.22 -34.18 -20.55
C SER A 106 8.57 -32.82 -20.31
N SER A 107 8.14 -32.19 -21.37
CA SER A 107 7.39 -30.95 -21.43
C SER A 107 6.07 -31.06 -20.65
N GLY A 108 5.74 -30.03 -19.83
CA GLY A 108 4.39 -29.71 -19.41
C GLY A 108 3.89 -30.38 -18.12
N GLY A 109 4.60 -30.23 -17.03
CA GLY A 109 4.10 -30.57 -15.68
C GLY A 109 3.61 -29.32 -14.94
N ARG A 110 2.27 -29.15 -14.85
CA ARG A 110 1.63 -28.20 -13.92
C ARG A 110 2.11 -28.55 -12.49
N ALA A 111 2.75 -27.61 -11.81
CA ALA A 111 3.13 -27.81 -10.41
C ALA A 111 1.87 -28.21 -9.61
N PRO A 112 1.95 -29.21 -8.73
CA PRO A 112 0.80 -29.61 -7.93
C PRO A 112 0.44 -28.47 -7.00
N THR A 113 -0.75 -27.89 -7.20
CA THR A 113 -1.36 -26.93 -6.29
C THR A 113 -1.55 -27.64 -4.96
N ALA A 114 -0.80 -27.25 -3.94
CA ALA A 114 -1.04 -27.70 -2.59
C ALA A 114 -2.49 -27.37 -2.22
N ALA A 115 -3.20 -28.29 -1.56
CA ALA A 115 -4.54 -28.01 -1.08
C ALA A 115 -4.50 -26.77 -0.16
N PRO A 116 -5.45 -25.82 -0.31
CA PRO A 116 -5.50 -24.63 0.51
C PRO A 116 -5.49 -24.99 2.00
N VAL A 117 -4.74 -24.23 2.80
CA VAL A 117 -4.73 -24.40 4.26
C VAL A 117 -6.16 -24.21 4.79
N PRO A 118 -6.68 -25.15 5.61
CA PRO A 118 -8.04 -25.07 6.10
C PRO A 118 -8.29 -23.80 6.92
N TRP A 119 -9.44 -23.19 6.72
CA TRP A 119 -9.89 -22.09 7.56
C TRP A 119 -10.42 -22.61 8.88
N VAL A 120 -9.97 -22.03 10.00
CA VAL A 120 -10.38 -22.39 11.35
C VAL A 120 -11.25 -21.24 11.90
N ASN A 121 -12.48 -21.55 12.32
CA ASN A 121 -13.45 -20.53 12.82
C ASN A 121 -13.67 -19.37 11.83
N GLY A 122 -13.68 -19.63 10.54
CA GLY A 122 -13.87 -18.61 9.51
C GLY A 122 -12.66 -17.73 9.22
N LEU A 123 -11.48 -18.07 9.77
CA LEU A 123 -10.22 -17.37 9.55
C LEU A 123 -9.19 -18.29 8.87
N PRO A 124 -8.42 -17.79 7.91
CA PRO A 124 -7.25 -18.50 7.41
C PRO A 124 -6.23 -18.68 8.54
N ALA A 125 -5.56 -19.83 8.59
CA ALA A 125 -4.58 -20.08 9.65
C ALA A 125 -3.49 -19.01 9.65
N GLY A 126 -3.15 -18.47 10.83
CA GLY A 126 -2.16 -17.40 11.01
C GLY A 126 -2.66 -16.00 10.66
N PHE A 127 -3.94 -15.84 10.30
CA PHE A 127 -4.58 -14.54 10.11
C PHE A 127 -5.52 -14.21 11.25
N SER A 128 -5.66 -12.92 11.55
CA SER A 128 -6.68 -12.34 12.41
C SER A 128 -7.67 -11.52 11.57
N ALA A 129 -8.91 -11.37 12.05
CA ALA A 129 -9.86 -10.43 11.44
C ALA A 129 -9.38 -9.00 11.71
N TYR A 130 -9.40 -8.14 10.68
CA TYR A 130 -8.97 -6.76 10.84
C TYR A 130 -10.13 -5.83 11.24
N ASP A 131 -11.16 -5.71 10.42
CA ASP A 131 -12.23 -4.74 10.64
C ASP A 131 -13.65 -5.29 10.41
N GLY A 132 -13.80 -6.60 10.43
CA GLY A 132 -15.09 -7.27 10.19
C GLY A 132 -15.60 -7.19 8.75
N ASN A 133 -14.92 -6.49 7.86
CA ASN A 133 -15.29 -6.28 6.46
C ASN A 133 -14.58 -7.25 5.51
N ARG A 134 -14.35 -8.51 5.92
CA ARG A 134 -13.67 -9.53 5.12
C ARG A 134 -12.21 -9.15 4.82
N THR A 135 -11.61 -8.38 5.70
CA THR A 135 -10.19 -8.04 5.67
C THR A 135 -9.48 -8.76 6.79
N PHE A 136 -8.40 -9.42 6.46
CA PHE A 136 -7.59 -10.25 7.35
C PHE A 136 -6.19 -9.68 7.45
N LEU A 137 -5.56 -9.83 8.61
CA LEU A 137 -4.20 -9.38 8.89
C LEU A 137 -3.33 -10.58 9.27
N ALA A 138 -2.17 -10.68 8.66
CA ALA A 138 -1.08 -11.56 9.09
C ALA A 138 0.19 -10.77 9.33
N MET A 139 1.02 -11.29 10.24
CA MET A 139 2.43 -10.88 10.37
C MET A 139 3.27 -11.87 9.57
N VAL A 140 4.13 -11.37 8.70
CA VAL A 140 4.91 -12.18 7.75
C VAL A 140 6.39 -11.93 7.95
N ALA A 141 7.16 -13.01 8.04
CA ALA A 141 8.62 -12.92 8.11
C ALA A 141 9.19 -12.28 6.84
N VAL A 142 10.16 -11.38 7.02
CA VAL A 142 10.86 -10.72 5.92
C VAL A 142 12.28 -11.27 5.84
N PRO A 143 12.72 -11.80 4.71
CA PRO A 143 14.08 -12.30 4.58
C PRO A 143 15.10 -11.20 4.90
N GLY A 144 16.06 -11.51 5.77
CA GLY A 144 17.09 -10.55 6.21
C GLY A 144 16.61 -9.54 7.25
N SER A 145 15.43 -9.71 7.86
CA SER A 145 14.91 -8.87 8.94
C SER A 145 14.50 -9.70 10.16
N SER A 146 14.73 -9.18 11.36
CA SER A 146 14.14 -9.69 12.60
C SER A 146 12.72 -9.18 12.84
N SER A 147 12.32 -8.11 12.14
CA SER A 147 11.00 -7.50 12.26
C SER A 147 10.08 -8.03 11.16
N PRO A 148 8.95 -8.69 11.50
CA PRO A 148 7.97 -9.09 10.51
C PRO A 148 7.23 -7.87 9.96
N MET A 149 6.66 -8.00 8.76
CA MET A 149 5.81 -6.99 8.14
C MET A 149 4.34 -7.43 8.12
N ARG A 150 3.46 -6.45 8.08
CA ARG A 150 2.01 -6.66 7.99
C ARG A 150 1.62 -6.99 6.56
N LEU A 151 0.73 -7.96 6.42
CA LEU A 151 0.02 -8.26 5.17
C LEU A 151 -1.47 -8.25 5.45
N TYR A 152 -2.19 -7.32 4.84
CA TYR A 152 -3.64 -7.34 4.84
C TYR A 152 -4.15 -8.00 3.57
N VAL A 153 -5.20 -8.79 3.70
CA VAL A 153 -5.88 -9.41 2.55
C VAL A 153 -7.37 -9.09 2.64
N SER A 154 -7.89 -8.38 1.64
CA SER A 154 -9.30 -8.03 1.57
C SER A 154 -10.00 -8.78 0.43
N LEU A 155 -11.10 -9.47 0.76
CA LEU A 155 -11.83 -10.31 -0.18
C LEU A 155 -13.03 -9.55 -0.77
N PRO A 156 -13.29 -9.67 -2.08
CA PRO A 156 -14.47 -9.10 -2.69
C PRO A 156 -15.74 -9.82 -2.23
N PRO A 157 -16.93 -9.16 -2.25
CA PRO A 157 -18.19 -9.79 -1.83
C PRO A 157 -18.52 -11.09 -2.55
N GLN A 158 -18.06 -11.25 -3.79
CA GLN A 158 -18.27 -12.47 -4.60
C GLN A 158 -17.55 -13.68 -4.03
N TYR A 159 -16.51 -13.49 -3.23
CA TYR A 159 -15.69 -14.59 -2.72
C TYR A 159 -16.49 -15.65 -1.96
N ASP A 160 -17.56 -15.27 -1.20
CA ASP A 160 -18.41 -16.21 -0.46
C ASP A 160 -19.70 -16.59 -1.16
N GLN A 161 -19.94 -16.08 -2.37
CA GLN A 161 -21.12 -16.45 -3.13
C GLN A 161 -21.00 -17.88 -3.67
N ALA A 162 -22.06 -18.66 -3.62
CA ALA A 162 -22.07 -20.05 -4.08
C ALA A 162 -21.60 -20.21 -5.53
N ALA A 163 -21.93 -19.26 -6.40
CA ALA A 163 -21.49 -19.25 -7.79
C ALA A 163 -19.95 -19.14 -7.95
N TYR A 164 -19.25 -18.72 -6.91
CA TYR A 164 -17.80 -18.53 -6.89
C TYR A 164 -17.08 -19.50 -5.95
N ALA A 165 -17.76 -20.50 -5.37
CA ALA A 165 -17.21 -21.39 -4.34
C ALA A 165 -15.94 -22.13 -4.80
N HIS A 166 -15.81 -22.44 -6.09
CA HIS A 166 -14.65 -23.14 -6.66
C HIS A 166 -13.83 -22.27 -7.61
N LYS A 167 -14.08 -20.96 -7.62
CA LYS A 167 -13.39 -20.02 -8.51
C LYS A 167 -12.13 -19.48 -7.87
N GLN A 168 -11.13 -19.19 -8.71
CA GLN A 168 -9.90 -18.48 -8.35
C GLN A 168 -9.97 -17.04 -8.81
N PHE A 169 -9.65 -16.13 -7.91
CA PHE A 169 -9.76 -14.69 -8.13
C PHE A 169 -8.40 -14.11 -8.53
N PRO A 170 -8.37 -13.15 -9.45
CA PRO A 170 -7.17 -12.37 -9.67
C PRO A 170 -6.86 -11.49 -8.46
N VAL A 171 -5.59 -11.12 -8.32
CA VAL A 171 -5.04 -10.35 -7.20
C VAL A 171 -4.55 -9.00 -7.69
N VAL A 172 -4.85 -7.96 -6.94
CA VAL A 172 -4.17 -6.67 -7.03
C VAL A 172 -3.41 -6.45 -5.73
N GLU A 173 -2.09 -6.39 -5.82
CA GLU A 173 -1.23 -6.07 -4.70
C GLU A 173 -1.07 -4.54 -4.61
N LEU A 174 -1.42 -3.97 -3.45
CA LEU A 174 -1.54 -2.53 -3.23
C LEU A 174 -0.37 -2.01 -2.39
N LEU A 175 0.46 -1.16 -2.97
CA LEU A 175 1.67 -0.62 -2.38
C LEU A 175 1.45 0.82 -1.92
N HIS A 176 1.68 1.09 -0.62
CA HIS A 176 1.51 2.42 -0.04
C HIS A 176 2.70 3.34 -0.35
N GLY A 177 2.55 4.67 -0.11
CA GLY A 177 3.64 5.62 -0.21
C GLY A 177 4.52 5.65 1.04
N TYR A 178 5.58 6.44 1.00
CA TYR A 178 6.46 6.72 2.13
C TYR A 178 6.54 8.23 2.41
N PRO A 179 6.42 8.66 3.67
CA PRO A 179 5.96 7.86 4.81
C PRO A 179 4.49 7.45 4.64
N GLY A 180 4.12 6.27 5.17
CA GLY A 180 2.75 5.76 5.08
C GLY A 180 2.64 4.33 5.58
N THR A 181 1.41 3.81 5.57
CA THR A 181 1.09 2.47 6.06
C THR A 181 0.10 1.77 5.13
N PRO A 182 0.01 0.43 5.15
CA PRO A 182 -1.00 -0.32 4.39
C PRO A 182 -2.44 0.13 4.65
N THR A 183 -2.72 0.58 5.89
CA THR A 183 -4.07 0.98 6.31
C THR A 183 -4.55 2.27 5.67
N THR A 184 -3.65 3.08 5.09
CA THR A 184 -4.01 4.26 4.27
C THR A 184 -4.96 3.87 3.12
N TRP A 185 -4.75 2.70 2.51
CA TRP A 185 -5.62 2.19 1.45
C TRP A 185 -7.07 2.00 1.92
N PHE A 186 -7.27 1.55 3.16
CA PHE A 186 -8.60 1.28 3.71
C PHE A 186 -9.29 2.52 4.28
N HIS A 187 -8.53 3.42 4.92
CA HIS A 187 -9.07 4.58 5.63
C HIS A 187 -9.09 5.84 4.78
N ALA A 188 -7.92 6.35 4.37
CA ALA A 188 -7.85 7.61 3.63
C ALA A 188 -8.32 7.45 2.17
N MET A 189 -8.08 6.30 1.56
CA MET A 189 -8.40 6.07 0.14
C MET A 189 -9.68 5.26 -0.09
N ASP A 190 -10.25 4.64 0.96
CA ASP A 190 -11.48 3.82 0.91
C ASP A 190 -11.51 2.83 -0.27
N VAL A 191 -10.40 2.10 -0.44
CA VAL A 191 -10.14 1.26 -1.62
C VAL A 191 -11.24 0.21 -1.86
N ARG A 192 -11.90 -0.28 -0.78
CA ARG A 192 -12.99 -1.26 -0.92
C ARG A 192 -14.21 -0.67 -1.61
N ALA A 193 -14.63 0.53 -1.19
CA ALA A 193 -15.75 1.21 -1.86
C ALA A 193 -15.39 1.60 -3.28
N ARG A 194 -14.13 1.98 -3.54
CA ARG A 194 -13.65 2.30 -4.89
C ARG A 194 -13.64 1.07 -5.80
N LEU A 195 -13.16 -0.08 -5.31
CA LEU A 195 -13.27 -1.35 -6.04
C LEU A 195 -14.73 -1.74 -6.27
N GLN A 196 -15.59 -1.59 -5.26
CA GLN A 196 -17.02 -1.88 -5.42
C GLN A 196 -17.68 -1.00 -6.49
N ALA A 197 -17.35 0.28 -6.54
CA ALA A 197 -17.81 1.19 -7.60
C ALA A 197 -17.33 0.74 -8.98
N ALA A 198 -16.05 0.33 -9.10
CA ALA A 198 -15.51 -0.22 -10.35
C ALA A 198 -16.22 -1.51 -10.76
N MET A 199 -16.49 -2.43 -9.82
CA MET A 199 -17.25 -3.66 -10.08
C MET A 199 -18.69 -3.38 -10.52
N GLY A 200 -19.34 -2.37 -9.94
CA GLY A 200 -20.66 -1.89 -10.37
C GLY A 200 -20.68 -1.41 -11.83
N ALA A 201 -19.53 -0.97 -12.33
CA ALA A 201 -19.32 -0.59 -13.74
C ALA A 201 -18.67 -1.72 -14.57
N GLY A 202 -18.67 -2.96 -14.10
CA GLY A 202 -18.25 -4.16 -14.85
C GLY A 202 -16.79 -4.60 -14.63
N ALA A 203 -16.05 -4.00 -13.71
CA ALA A 203 -14.71 -4.47 -13.40
C ALA A 203 -14.72 -5.85 -12.73
N THR A 204 -13.66 -6.60 -12.92
CA THR A 204 -13.41 -7.89 -12.28
C THR A 204 -13.36 -7.78 -10.75
N PRO A 205 -13.93 -8.71 -9.99
CA PRO A 205 -13.73 -8.78 -8.53
C PRO A 205 -12.31 -9.25 -8.22
N PHE A 206 -11.51 -8.38 -7.61
CA PHE A 206 -10.16 -8.67 -7.20
C PHE A 206 -10.06 -9.03 -5.72
N VAL A 207 -9.17 -9.94 -5.37
CA VAL A 207 -8.60 -10.04 -4.03
C VAL A 207 -7.54 -8.94 -3.91
N LEU A 208 -7.61 -8.13 -2.85
CA LEU A 208 -6.64 -7.08 -2.58
C LEU A 208 -5.61 -7.61 -1.57
N ALA A 209 -4.35 -7.68 -1.97
CA ALA A 209 -3.22 -7.91 -1.08
C ALA A 209 -2.59 -6.56 -0.74
N VAL A 210 -2.48 -6.22 0.53
CA VAL A 210 -2.00 -4.90 0.97
C VAL A 210 -0.84 -5.08 1.94
N PRO A 211 0.36 -5.39 1.41
CA PRO A 211 1.55 -5.57 2.22
C PRO A 211 2.09 -4.23 2.73
N GLN A 212 2.76 -4.28 3.86
CA GLN A 212 3.64 -3.20 4.30
C GLN A 212 4.89 -3.22 3.40
N ILE A 213 5.38 -2.04 2.96
CA ILE A 213 6.59 -1.95 2.13
C ILE A 213 7.78 -1.37 2.89
N SER A 214 7.54 -0.75 4.05
CA SER A 214 8.58 -0.17 4.91
C SER A 214 8.84 -1.07 6.11
N VAL A 215 10.05 -1.57 6.27
CA VAL A 215 10.44 -2.43 7.39
C VAL A 215 10.65 -1.58 8.65
N PRO A 216 10.00 -1.89 9.78
CA PRO A 216 10.19 -1.12 11.02
C PRO A 216 11.66 -1.08 11.46
N GLY A 217 12.17 0.14 11.69
CA GLY A 217 13.55 0.35 12.13
C GLY A 217 14.62 0.24 11.03
N ALA A 218 14.24 -0.10 9.79
CA ALA A 218 15.14 -0.06 8.65
C ALA A 218 15.03 1.29 7.90
N PRO A 219 16.05 1.64 7.10
CA PRO A 219 15.92 2.75 6.15
C PRO A 219 14.88 2.43 5.07
N ASP A 220 14.45 3.46 4.37
CA ASP A 220 13.59 3.32 3.21
C ASP A 220 14.34 2.64 2.05
N LEU A 221 13.86 1.45 1.65
CA LEU A 221 14.46 0.57 0.67
C LEU A 221 13.75 0.57 -0.68
N GLU A 222 12.65 1.33 -0.80
CA GLU A 222 11.89 1.53 -2.04
C GLU A 222 11.68 0.23 -2.83
N CYS A 223 11.14 -0.80 -2.15
CA CYS A 223 10.82 -2.11 -2.74
C CYS A 223 12.02 -2.81 -3.42
N THR A 224 13.23 -2.56 -2.94
CA THR A 224 14.47 -3.10 -3.53
C THR A 224 15.21 -3.99 -2.53
N ASN A 225 15.78 -5.08 -3.03
CA ASN A 225 16.73 -5.87 -2.27
C ASN A 225 18.11 -5.19 -2.33
N LEU A 226 18.60 -4.75 -1.18
CA LEU A 226 19.93 -4.20 -1.05
C LEU A 226 20.85 -5.12 -0.23
N PRO A 227 22.16 -5.18 -0.50
CA PRO A 227 23.08 -6.01 0.27
C PRO A 227 23.02 -5.70 1.77
N GLN A 228 22.93 -6.74 2.60
CA GLN A 228 22.90 -6.65 4.06
C GLN A 228 21.69 -5.86 4.63
N GLN A 229 20.65 -5.68 3.83
CA GLN A 229 19.40 -5.06 4.21
C GLN A 229 18.26 -6.08 4.16
N PRO A 230 17.10 -5.80 4.81
CA PRO A 230 15.88 -6.57 4.60
C PRO A 230 15.55 -6.71 3.12
N GLN A 231 15.14 -7.90 2.69
CA GLN A 231 14.90 -8.22 1.29
C GLN A 231 13.45 -7.93 0.91
N VAL A 232 13.10 -6.63 0.80
CA VAL A 232 11.72 -6.17 0.61
C VAL A 232 11.14 -6.63 -0.73
N ALA A 233 11.93 -6.58 -1.81
CA ALA A 233 11.46 -7.11 -3.10
C ALA A 233 11.12 -8.59 -3.01
N THR A 234 11.95 -9.42 -2.35
CA THR A 234 11.67 -10.85 -2.14
C THR A 234 10.41 -11.04 -1.31
N PHE A 235 10.22 -10.25 -0.25
CA PHE A 235 8.98 -10.29 0.53
C PHE A 235 7.75 -10.06 -0.36
N LEU A 236 7.73 -9.03 -1.18
CA LEU A 236 6.62 -8.70 -2.06
C LEU A 236 6.41 -9.76 -3.15
N THR A 237 7.46 -10.16 -3.83
CA THR A 237 7.36 -11.02 -5.03
C THR A 237 7.32 -12.51 -4.73
N THR A 238 7.75 -12.95 -3.55
CA THR A 238 7.83 -14.38 -3.21
C THR A 238 6.95 -14.71 -2.02
N GLU A 239 7.14 -14.02 -0.88
CA GLU A 239 6.47 -14.39 0.36
C GLU A 239 4.97 -14.07 0.31
N VAL A 240 4.59 -12.88 -0.18
CA VAL A 240 3.19 -12.48 -0.36
C VAL A 240 2.48 -13.44 -1.32
N HIS A 241 3.09 -13.74 -2.47
CA HIS A 241 2.51 -14.67 -3.45
C HIS A 241 2.29 -16.07 -2.86
N ALA A 242 3.30 -16.63 -2.17
CA ALA A 242 3.21 -17.97 -1.57
C ALA A 242 2.12 -18.03 -0.49
N ILE A 243 2.00 -16.99 0.35
CA ILE A 243 0.98 -16.93 1.39
C ILE A 243 -0.42 -16.84 0.78
N LEU A 244 -0.62 -15.96 -0.20
CA LEU A 244 -1.94 -15.85 -0.84
C LEU A 244 -2.33 -17.15 -1.53
N ALA A 245 -1.42 -17.77 -2.29
CA ALA A 245 -1.69 -19.01 -3.00
C ALA A 245 -2.01 -20.19 -2.06
N SER A 246 -1.45 -20.20 -0.83
CA SER A 246 -1.68 -21.28 0.13
C SER A 246 -2.93 -21.07 1.00
N HIS A 247 -3.41 -19.83 1.19
CA HIS A 247 -4.50 -19.55 2.14
C HIS A 247 -5.80 -19.08 1.46
N PHE A 248 -5.73 -18.62 0.21
CA PHE A 248 -6.86 -18.03 -0.48
C PHE A 248 -7.06 -18.64 -1.87
N ARG A 249 -8.31 -18.57 -2.38
CA ARG A 249 -8.65 -18.98 -3.74
C ARG A 249 -8.25 -17.88 -4.73
N VAL A 250 -6.95 -17.78 -5.00
CA VAL A 250 -6.38 -16.82 -5.94
C VAL A 250 -5.76 -17.52 -7.14
N ARG A 251 -5.69 -16.82 -8.25
CA ARG A 251 -4.92 -17.28 -9.42
C ARG A 251 -3.44 -17.31 -9.06
N THR A 252 -2.73 -18.26 -9.63
CA THR A 252 -1.26 -18.43 -9.42
C THR A 252 -0.45 -18.15 -10.68
N ASP A 253 -1.12 -17.88 -11.80
CA ASP A 253 -0.47 -17.49 -13.05
C ASP A 253 -0.36 -15.97 -13.15
N ARG A 254 0.64 -15.48 -13.87
CA ARG A 254 0.92 -14.04 -14.01
C ARG A 254 -0.26 -13.22 -14.52
N ALA A 255 -1.10 -13.83 -15.38
CA ALA A 255 -2.25 -13.12 -15.92
C ALA A 255 -3.29 -12.76 -14.85
N GLY A 256 -3.25 -13.40 -13.70
CA GLY A 256 -4.11 -13.08 -12.55
C GLY A 256 -3.50 -12.09 -11.55
N TRP A 257 -2.30 -11.56 -11.77
CA TRP A 257 -1.61 -10.69 -10.81
C TRP A 257 -1.24 -9.33 -11.38
N GLY A 258 -1.60 -8.29 -10.65
CA GLY A 258 -1.21 -6.92 -10.95
C GLY A 258 -0.81 -6.16 -9.68
N LEU A 259 -0.07 -5.10 -9.88
CA LEU A 259 0.35 -4.17 -8.85
C LEU A 259 -0.39 -2.84 -9.01
N MET A 260 -0.67 -2.17 -7.91
CA MET A 260 -1.11 -0.77 -7.91
C MET A 260 -0.48 -0.08 -6.71
N GLY A 261 0.03 1.12 -6.90
CA GLY A 261 0.61 1.87 -5.80
C GLY A 261 0.51 3.38 -6.00
N TYR A 262 0.70 4.13 -4.93
CA TYR A 262 0.73 5.59 -4.98
C TYR A 262 2.06 6.13 -4.42
N SER A 263 2.54 7.24 -4.97
CA SER A 263 3.81 7.88 -4.55
C SER A 263 4.98 6.88 -4.66
N GLU A 264 5.71 6.59 -3.59
CA GLU A 264 6.72 5.52 -3.58
C GLU A 264 6.14 4.18 -4.04
N GLY A 265 4.96 3.80 -3.52
CA GLY A 265 4.27 2.58 -3.95
C GLY A 265 3.94 2.58 -5.44
N GLY A 266 3.70 3.74 -6.05
CA GLY A 266 3.52 3.91 -7.49
C GLY A 266 4.79 3.54 -8.28
N TYR A 267 5.91 4.13 -7.88
CA TYR A 267 7.23 3.74 -8.40
C TYR A 267 7.47 2.22 -8.22
N CYS A 268 7.20 1.69 -7.01
CA CYS A 268 7.35 0.27 -6.72
C CYS A 268 6.49 -0.60 -7.64
N ALA A 269 5.23 -0.23 -7.87
CA ALA A 269 4.33 -0.98 -8.74
C ALA A 269 4.85 -1.03 -10.18
N ALA A 270 5.29 0.10 -10.72
CA ALA A 270 5.90 0.13 -12.06
C ALA A 270 7.22 -0.67 -12.11
N ALA A 271 8.13 -0.43 -11.15
CA ALA A 271 9.45 -1.07 -11.13
C ALA A 271 9.37 -2.59 -10.95
N LEU A 272 8.53 -3.09 -10.03
CA LEU A 272 8.36 -4.53 -9.81
C LEU A 272 7.67 -5.21 -10.98
N THR A 273 6.65 -4.58 -11.59
CA THR A 273 6.00 -5.11 -12.80
C THR A 273 7.01 -5.26 -13.95
N LEU A 274 7.86 -4.27 -14.16
CA LEU A 274 8.89 -4.32 -15.21
C LEU A 274 10.01 -5.33 -14.92
N ARG A 275 10.35 -5.55 -13.65
CA ARG A 275 11.41 -6.50 -13.24
C ARG A 275 10.94 -7.95 -13.19
N HIS A 276 9.66 -8.16 -12.90
CA HIS A 276 9.07 -9.49 -12.66
C HIS A 276 7.91 -9.77 -13.62
N PRO A 277 8.15 -9.73 -14.94
CA PRO A 277 7.11 -10.02 -15.93
C PRO A 277 6.61 -11.47 -15.87
N GLU A 278 7.32 -12.37 -15.20
CA GLU A 278 6.91 -13.74 -14.91
C GLU A 278 5.83 -13.81 -13.81
N LEU A 279 5.73 -12.79 -12.96
CA LEU A 279 4.78 -12.73 -11.84
C LEU A 279 3.60 -11.80 -12.13
N TYR A 280 3.83 -10.65 -12.76
CA TYR A 280 2.84 -9.60 -12.94
C TYR A 280 2.56 -9.34 -14.43
N ALA A 281 1.29 -9.18 -14.79
CA ALA A 281 0.89 -8.82 -16.15
C ALA A 281 0.74 -7.32 -16.32
N ALA A 282 0.34 -6.60 -15.27
CA ALA A 282 0.06 -5.17 -15.32
C ALA A 282 0.41 -4.45 -14.01
N GLY A 283 0.77 -3.17 -14.11
CA GLY A 283 1.03 -2.30 -12.98
C GLY A 283 0.40 -0.91 -13.13
N VAL A 284 -0.10 -0.36 -12.03
CA VAL A 284 -0.65 1.00 -11.95
C VAL A 284 0.23 1.84 -11.04
N ASP A 285 0.79 2.88 -11.60
CA ASP A 285 1.62 3.90 -10.95
C ASP A 285 0.82 5.18 -10.75
N ILE A 286 0.40 5.46 -9.52
CA ILE A 286 -0.32 6.69 -9.15
C ILE A 286 0.67 7.67 -8.55
N ALA A 287 1.00 8.72 -9.26
CA ALA A 287 1.89 9.80 -8.83
C ALA A 287 3.26 9.30 -8.31
N GLY A 288 3.80 8.23 -8.90
CA GLY A 288 5.13 7.74 -8.62
C GLY A 288 6.22 8.58 -9.28
N TYR A 289 7.44 8.09 -9.21
CA TYR A 289 8.62 8.78 -9.74
C TYR A 289 9.48 7.85 -10.59
N GLY A 290 10.43 8.40 -11.32
CA GLY A 290 11.17 7.67 -12.34
C GLY A 290 12.36 6.84 -11.84
N GLN A 291 12.75 6.93 -10.57
CA GLN A 291 13.94 6.27 -9.99
C GLN A 291 13.88 6.29 -8.48
N PRO A 292 14.64 5.44 -7.75
CA PRO A 292 14.74 5.52 -6.29
C PRO A 292 15.19 6.90 -5.82
N LEU A 293 14.46 7.50 -4.87
CA LEU A 293 14.68 8.84 -4.32
C LEU A 293 15.25 8.84 -2.90
N SER A 294 15.08 7.76 -2.14
CA SER A 294 15.61 7.65 -0.79
C SER A 294 17.10 7.97 -0.75
N ALA A 295 17.52 8.87 0.15
CA ALA A 295 18.91 9.22 0.36
C ALA A 295 19.78 8.01 0.76
N PHE A 296 19.15 6.93 1.25
CA PHE A 296 19.86 5.71 1.59
C PHE A 296 20.56 5.08 0.36
N PHE A 297 19.99 5.25 -0.84
CA PHE A 297 20.59 4.79 -2.09
C PHE A 297 21.86 5.53 -2.50
N ASP A 298 22.27 6.61 -1.82
CA ASP A 298 23.58 7.22 -2.05
C ASP A 298 24.73 6.25 -1.78
N ARG A 299 24.50 5.28 -0.89
CA ARG A 299 25.42 4.17 -0.60
C ARG A 299 25.37 3.05 -1.65
N TYR A 300 24.36 3.05 -2.53
CA TYR A 300 24.07 2.01 -3.51
C TYR A 300 23.81 2.61 -4.90
N PRO A 301 24.77 3.38 -5.47
CA PRO A 301 24.52 4.11 -6.72
C PRO A 301 24.25 3.21 -7.91
N ALA A 302 24.81 2.00 -7.93
CA ALA A 302 24.53 1.01 -8.98
C ALA A 302 23.09 0.51 -8.93
N GLN A 303 22.57 0.22 -7.72
CA GLN A 303 21.17 -0.21 -7.53
C GLN A 303 20.20 0.94 -7.81
N ARG A 304 20.52 2.18 -7.41
CA ARG A 304 19.75 3.36 -7.81
C ARG A 304 19.65 3.48 -9.32
N ALA A 305 20.79 3.37 -10.03
CA ALA A 305 20.82 3.45 -11.48
C ALA A 305 20.02 2.32 -12.14
N ALA A 306 20.16 1.09 -11.65
CA ALA A 306 19.37 -0.07 -12.11
C ALA A 306 17.88 0.03 -11.79
N GLY A 307 17.50 0.85 -10.80
CA GLY A 307 16.13 1.12 -10.41
C GLY A 307 15.42 2.17 -11.27
N ARG A 308 16.10 2.86 -12.16
CA ARG A 308 15.46 3.83 -13.05
C ARG A 308 14.45 3.15 -13.97
N LEU A 309 13.23 3.65 -14.02
CA LEU A 309 12.18 3.09 -14.90
C LEU A 309 12.61 3.12 -16.36
N SER A 310 13.33 4.16 -16.80
CA SER A 310 13.92 4.25 -18.14
C SER A 310 14.93 3.13 -18.43
N VAL A 311 15.64 2.62 -17.43
CA VAL A 311 16.56 1.48 -17.59
C VAL A 311 15.77 0.17 -17.67
N LEU A 312 14.75 0.00 -16.83
CA LEU A 312 13.90 -1.20 -16.82
C LEU A 312 13.11 -1.35 -18.12
N LEU A 313 12.59 -0.26 -18.67
CA LEU A 313 11.86 -0.23 -19.93
C LEU A 313 12.70 -0.70 -21.13
N ARG A 314 14.03 -0.57 -21.08
CA ARG A 314 14.93 -1.05 -22.18
C ARG A 314 14.85 -2.57 -22.36
N GLY A 315 14.52 -3.30 -21.30
CA GLY A 315 14.29 -4.76 -21.37
C GLY A 315 13.03 -5.13 -22.14
N ALA A 316 12.15 -4.18 -22.39
CA ALA A 316 10.85 -4.35 -23.07
C ALA A 316 10.08 -5.60 -22.60
N PRO A 317 9.87 -5.82 -21.29
CA PRO A 317 9.13 -6.98 -20.83
C PRO A 317 7.67 -6.93 -21.31
N PRO A 318 6.99 -8.09 -21.53
CA PRO A 318 5.63 -8.14 -22.06
C PRO A 318 4.58 -7.81 -20.96
N VAL A 319 4.58 -6.59 -20.46
CA VAL A 319 3.70 -6.08 -19.40
C VAL A 319 3.01 -4.79 -19.82
N ALA A 320 1.91 -4.47 -19.13
CA ALA A 320 1.20 -3.21 -19.29
C ALA A 320 1.40 -2.32 -18.06
N ILE A 321 1.73 -1.04 -18.26
CA ILE A 321 1.84 -0.04 -17.20
C ILE A 321 0.81 1.06 -17.46
N TYR A 322 0.04 1.41 -16.44
CA TYR A 322 -0.72 2.65 -16.39
C TYR A 322 -0.06 3.60 -15.41
N ALA A 323 0.23 4.81 -15.82
CA ALA A 323 0.83 5.80 -14.95
C ALA A 323 0.04 7.10 -14.96
N SER A 324 -0.23 7.65 -13.80
CA SER A 324 -0.98 8.91 -13.65
C SER A 324 -0.22 9.91 -12.78
N ALA A 325 -0.38 11.19 -13.08
CA ALA A 325 0.18 12.28 -12.30
C ALA A 325 -0.68 13.54 -12.41
N SER A 326 -0.46 14.51 -11.52
CA SER A 326 -0.99 15.85 -11.63
C SER A 326 0.01 16.80 -12.28
N ALA A 327 -0.44 17.71 -13.13
CA ALA A 327 0.39 18.79 -13.66
C ALA A 327 0.91 19.74 -12.55
N GLN A 328 0.27 19.74 -11.38
CA GLN A 328 0.68 20.50 -10.20
C GLN A 328 1.66 19.73 -9.29
N ASP A 329 2.05 18.52 -9.68
CA ASP A 329 3.10 17.72 -9.05
C ASP A 329 4.25 17.50 -10.07
N PRO A 330 5.26 18.39 -10.10
CA PRO A 330 6.34 18.33 -11.10
C PRO A 330 7.16 17.04 -11.06
N GLN A 331 7.27 16.42 -9.89
CA GLN A 331 8.06 15.21 -9.71
C GLN A 331 7.42 14.02 -10.41
N SER A 332 6.15 13.76 -10.16
CA SER A 332 5.43 12.65 -10.78
C SER A 332 5.09 12.93 -12.24
N SER A 333 4.74 14.16 -12.60
CA SER A 333 4.49 14.52 -14.01
C SER A 333 5.72 14.40 -14.89
N GLY A 334 6.91 14.70 -14.35
CA GLY A 334 8.18 14.46 -15.04
C GLY A 334 8.46 12.98 -15.30
N ALA A 335 8.05 12.08 -14.38
CA ALA A 335 8.18 10.63 -14.56
C ALA A 335 7.32 10.09 -15.71
N LEU A 336 6.11 10.63 -15.93
CA LEU A 336 5.26 10.24 -17.07
C LEU A 336 5.95 10.48 -18.41
N THR A 337 6.66 11.58 -18.55
CA THR A 337 7.40 11.90 -19.79
C THR A 337 8.49 10.86 -20.04
N ALA A 338 9.24 10.48 -19.00
CA ALA A 338 10.29 9.45 -19.11
C ALA A 338 9.70 8.08 -19.50
N LEU A 339 8.58 7.69 -18.89
CA LEU A 339 7.89 6.43 -19.20
C LEU A 339 7.45 6.35 -20.67
N THR A 340 6.89 7.41 -21.22
CA THR A 340 6.41 7.44 -22.61
C THR A 340 7.54 7.49 -23.64
N HIS A 341 8.65 8.15 -23.32
CA HIS A 341 9.80 8.26 -24.22
C HIS A 341 10.56 6.95 -24.39
N ASP A 342 10.72 6.18 -23.32
CA ASP A 342 11.59 5.01 -23.27
C ASP A 342 10.86 3.67 -23.53
N VAL A 343 9.53 3.69 -23.62
CA VAL A 343 8.72 2.47 -23.83
C VAL A 343 8.97 1.88 -25.23
N ARG A 344 9.05 0.54 -25.28
CA ARG A 344 9.18 -0.24 -26.52
C ARG A 344 8.31 -1.49 -26.46
N PRO A 345 7.71 -1.91 -27.60
CA PRO A 345 6.98 -3.18 -27.65
C PRO A 345 7.89 -4.36 -27.22
N PRO A 346 7.35 -5.39 -26.55
CA PRO A 346 5.93 -5.60 -26.22
C PRO A 346 5.42 -4.87 -24.96
N THR A 347 6.26 -4.13 -24.23
CA THR A 347 5.78 -3.30 -23.11
C THR A 347 4.82 -2.23 -23.62
N THR A 348 3.70 -2.05 -22.94
CA THR A 348 2.76 -0.96 -23.21
C THR A 348 2.69 -0.02 -22.02
N VAL A 349 2.63 1.29 -22.30
CA VAL A 349 2.45 2.32 -21.27
C VAL A 349 1.28 3.20 -21.67
N THR A 350 0.32 3.33 -20.76
CA THR A 350 -0.79 4.30 -20.82
C THR A 350 -0.55 5.37 -19.78
N THR A 351 -0.61 6.63 -20.16
CA THR A 351 -0.40 7.74 -19.20
C THR A 351 -1.63 8.61 -19.08
N ARG A 352 -1.84 9.16 -17.89
CA ARG A 352 -2.88 10.15 -17.59
C ARG A 352 -2.29 11.33 -16.82
N LEU A 353 -2.32 12.52 -17.43
CA LEU A 353 -1.98 13.76 -16.74
C LEU A 353 -3.27 14.50 -16.36
N TYR A 354 -3.49 14.71 -15.07
CA TYR A 354 -4.58 15.51 -14.54
C TYR A 354 -4.15 16.96 -14.47
N ALA A 355 -4.96 17.87 -15.02
CA ALA A 355 -4.65 19.31 -15.04
C ALA A 355 -4.67 19.94 -13.65
N GLN A 356 -5.48 19.40 -12.75
CA GLN A 356 -5.67 19.86 -11.38
C GLN A 356 -5.38 18.72 -10.40
N GLY A 357 -5.13 19.07 -9.14
CA GLY A 357 -4.83 18.13 -8.07
C GLY A 357 -3.41 18.30 -7.54
N GLY A 358 -3.03 17.45 -6.60
CA GLY A 358 -1.71 17.50 -5.95
C GLY A 358 -1.19 16.13 -5.61
N HIS A 359 -0.15 16.09 -4.79
CA HIS A 359 0.42 14.85 -4.27
C HIS A 359 -0.29 14.47 -2.97
N ASN A 360 -1.51 13.92 -3.07
CA ASN A 360 -2.35 13.64 -1.91
C ASN A 360 -3.34 12.50 -2.12
N THR A 361 -3.76 11.88 -1.01
CA THR A 361 -4.64 10.71 -0.98
C THR A 361 -6.05 10.98 -1.50
N SER A 362 -6.57 12.21 -1.41
CA SER A 362 -7.89 12.55 -1.93
C SER A 362 -7.93 12.46 -3.46
N ASP A 363 -6.94 13.04 -4.13
CA ASP A 363 -6.83 13.02 -5.59
C ASP A 363 -6.55 11.59 -6.10
N TRP A 364 -5.71 10.84 -5.39
CA TRP A 364 -5.43 9.43 -5.74
C TRP A 364 -6.65 8.55 -5.54
N SER A 365 -7.37 8.71 -4.42
CA SER A 365 -8.60 7.95 -4.17
C SER A 365 -9.67 8.16 -5.24
N ALA A 366 -9.78 9.37 -5.78
CA ALA A 366 -10.78 9.71 -6.79
C ALA A 366 -10.58 8.94 -8.12
N GLN A 367 -9.36 8.56 -8.47
CA GLN A 367 -9.05 7.86 -9.71
C GLN A 367 -9.13 6.33 -9.60
N LEU A 368 -9.12 5.75 -8.38
CA LEU A 368 -9.09 4.30 -8.17
C LEU A 368 -10.17 3.50 -8.94
N PRO A 369 -11.43 3.97 -9.09
CA PRO A 369 -12.40 3.21 -9.88
C PRO A 369 -11.96 3.03 -11.34
N ALA A 370 -11.35 4.06 -11.95
CA ALA A 370 -10.82 3.98 -13.32
C ALA A 370 -9.57 3.09 -13.39
N ASP A 371 -8.73 3.13 -12.37
CA ASP A 371 -7.52 2.30 -12.28
C ASP A 371 -7.88 0.81 -12.16
N PHE A 372 -8.88 0.45 -11.36
CA PHE A 372 -9.41 -0.92 -11.30
C PHE A 372 -10.07 -1.37 -12.61
N GLN A 373 -10.76 -0.47 -13.30
CA GLN A 373 -11.31 -0.74 -14.63
C GLN A 373 -10.18 -1.06 -15.62
N TRP A 374 -9.12 -0.26 -15.61
CA TRP A 374 -7.96 -0.47 -16.46
C TRP A 374 -7.30 -1.81 -16.16
N LEU A 375 -7.05 -2.13 -14.88
CA LEU A 375 -6.51 -3.45 -14.48
C LEU A 375 -7.42 -4.59 -14.91
N SER A 376 -8.74 -4.43 -14.81
CA SER A 376 -9.71 -5.44 -15.27
C SER A 376 -9.60 -5.75 -16.76
N GLY A 377 -9.18 -4.78 -17.57
CA GLY A 377 -8.93 -4.96 -19.01
C GLY A 377 -7.58 -5.61 -19.33
N HIS A 378 -6.63 -5.66 -18.36
CA HIS A 378 -5.26 -6.13 -18.57
C HIS A 378 -4.93 -7.40 -17.78
N LEU A 379 -5.73 -7.73 -16.77
CA LEU A 379 -5.62 -8.96 -15.99
C LEU A 379 -6.68 -9.97 -16.45
N GLY A 380 -6.35 -11.24 -16.34
CA GLY A 380 -7.35 -12.30 -16.55
C GLY A 380 -8.39 -12.28 -15.44
N GLY A 381 -9.66 -12.50 -15.80
CA GLY A 381 -10.76 -12.54 -14.86
C GLY A 381 -10.73 -13.74 -13.90
N VAL A 382 -11.83 -13.92 -13.17
CA VAL A 382 -12.05 -15.07 -12.29
C VAL A 382 -12.14 -16.34 -13.13
N VAL A 383 -11.44 -17.41 -12.72
CA VAL A 383 -11.32 -18.69 -13.42
C VAL A 383 -11.70 -19.87 -12.54
N GLY A 384 -11.86 -21.04 -13.11
CA GLY A 384 -12.14 -22.30 -12.40
C GLY A 384 -13.41 -22.95 -12.78
#